data_7d99869d52e517e1f24691fe9eb8602f
#
_entry.id   7d99869d52e517e1f24691fe9eb8602f
#
_cell.length_a   1.000
_cell.length_b   1.000
_cell.length_c   1.000
_cell.angle_alpha   90.00
_cell.angle_beta   90.00
_cell.angle_gamma   90.00
#
_symmetry.space_group_name_H-M   'P 1'
#
loop_
_entity.id
_entity.type
_entity.pdbx_description
1 polymer ?
#
loop_
_entity_poly.entity_id
_entity_poly.type
_entity_poly.pdbx_seq_one_letter_code
_entity_poly.pdbx_strand_id
1 'polypeptide(L)'
;MTPSPLHIAVVGGGIGGLAAALAVARSGHRVTVVERAARFSEIGAGLQLAPNASLALEELGVLDAVRRSAVAPPRLVMMDALTGKQVTALDLRGDAYRSRFKHPYLVTHRTDLHGALLAACEEHPSITLLTGRTVTDVAQTPAEVRLHFAETPERLAADAVVAADGLHSRLRQILVNDGAPVCSKYVAYRGALPVTSMTGAMAQHATTESVIVWAGPRMHLVQYPVRRGELYNQVAVFESDHYDPDSDDWGTEAELEERFAGSCDAVRDALPLVARDRRWPLFDRLPITDWVHDRIVLLGDAAHPMLQYLAQGACQALEDAVALGRALRDHGRPEEAFASYAALRTGRAASIQTNARRFGEICHLDGMGAFLRNQLLSDRTPEDFDDIAWVWTSAGDLQPAPTP
;
A
#
# COMPACT_ATOMS: atom_id res chain seq x y z
N MET A 1 -2.27 -33.24 -17.82
CA MET A 1 -2.73 -32.35 -18.90
C MET A 1 -2.68 -30.95 -18.34
N THR A 2 -1.96 -30.03 -18.95
CA THR A 2 -1.99 -28.61 -18.58
C THR A 2 -3.42 -28.10 -18.80
N PRO A 3 -4.06 -27.42 -17.82
CA PRO A 3 -5.39 -26.83 -18.00
C PRO A 3 -5.39 -25.88 -19.20
N SER A 4 -6.51 -25.81 -19.91
CA SER A 4 -6.66 -24.83 -20.99
C SER A 4 -6.52 -23.40 -20.44
N PRO A 5 -5.84 -22.49 -21.16
CA PRO A 5 -5.68 -21.11 -20.72
C PRO A 5 -7.05 -20.44 -20.50
N LEU A 6 -7.28 -19.91 -19.29
CA LEU A 6 -8.45 -19.12 -18.96
C LEU A 6 -8.29 -17.69 -19.50
N HIS A 7 -9.41 -17.00 -19.74
CA HIS A 7 -9.47 -15.57 -19.93
C HIS A 7 -9.92 -14.93 -18.61
N ILE A 8 -9.07 -14.18 -17.97
CA ILE A 8 -9.34 -13.52 -16.66
C ILE A 8 -9.40 -12.02 -16.87
N ALA A 9 -10.50 -11.38 -16.45
CA ALA A 9 -10.59 -9.93 -16.42
C ALA A 9 -10.12 -9.40 -15.07
N VAL A 10 -9.26 -8.39 -15.08
CA VAL A 10 -8.82 -7.67 -13.89
C VAL A 10 -9.43 -6.28 -13.91
N VAL A 11 -10.24 -5.95 -12.91
CA VAL A 11 -10.91 -4.65 -12.81
C VAL A 11 -10.09 -3.72 -11.91
N GLY A 12 -9.55 -2.66 -12.50
CA GLY A 12 -8.67 -1.69 -11.87
C GLY A 12 -7.21 -1.78 -12.36
N GLY A 13 -6.69 -0.65 -12.83
CA GLY A 13 -5.34 -0.50 -13.38
C GLY A 13 -4.32 0.10 -12.40
N GLY A 14 -4.58 0.03 -11.09
CA GLY A 14 -3.63 0.41 -10.04
C GLY A 14 -2.54 -0.64 -9.82
N ILE A 15 -1.67 -0.41 -8.82
CA ILE A 15 -0.54 -1.29 -8.48
C ILE A 15 -0.99 -2.75 -8.31
N GLY A 16 -2.06 -2.98 -7.52
CA GLY A 16 -2.57 -4.34 -7.27
C GLY A 16 -3.11 -5.01 -8.54
N GLY A 17 -3.86 -4.27 -9.37
CA GLY A 17 -4.44 -4.81 -10.60
C GLY A 17 -3.38 -5.15 -11.66
N LEU A 18 -2.39 -4.26 -11.87
CA LEU A 18 -1.28 -4.54 -12.80
C LEU A 18 -0.41 -5.69 -12.31
N ALA A 19 -0.13 -5.77 -11.01
CA ALA A 19 0.59 -6.89 -10.41
C ALA A 19 -0.18 -8.21 -10.58
N ALA A 20 -1.51 -8.20 -10.34
CA ALA A 20 -2.37 -9.36 -10.56
C ALA A 20 -2.38 -9.79 -12.03
N ALA A 21 -2.46 -8.83 -12.96
CA ALA A 21 -2.42 -9.12 -14.40
C ALA A 21 -1.12 -9.84 -14.80
N LEU A 22 0.04 -9.35 -14.31
CA LEU A 22 1.33 -10.00 -14.54
C LEU A 22 1.37 -11.41 -13.96
N ALA A 23 0.93 -11.59 -12.71
CA ALA A 23 0.94 -12.89 -12.03
C ALA A 23 0.05 -13.90 -12.76
N VAL A 24 -1.15 -13.50 -13.16
CA VAL A 24 -2.10 -14.31 -13.92
C VAL A 24 -1.54 -14.67 -15.30
N ALA A 25 -0.96 -13.73 -16.04
CA ALA A 25 -0.38 -13.99 -17.34
C ALA A 25 0.82 -14.93 -17.25
N ARG A 26 1.68 -14.77 -16.23
CA ARG A 26 2.83 -15.65 -15.97
C ARG A 26 2.42 -17.06 -15.50
N SER A 27 1.19 -17.24 -15.02
CA SER A 27 0.62 -18.56 -14.73
C SER A 27 0.02 -19.26 -15.97
N GLY A 28 0.10 -18.63 -17.15
CA GLY A 28 -0.28 -19.23 -18.43
C GLY A 28 -1.69 -18.84 -18.91
N HIS A 29 -2.32 -17.83 -18.34
CA HIS A 29 -3.65 -17.38 -18.68
C HIS A 29 -3.64 -16.10 -19.53
N ARG A 30 -4.77 -15.79 -20.19
CA ARG A 30 -4.99 -14.51 -20.89
C ARG A 30 -5.64 -13.52 -19.93
N VAL A 31 -5.24 -12.27 -20.02
CA VAL A 31 -5.72 -11.21 -19.12
C VAL A 31 -6.25 -10.03 -19.93
N THR A 32 -7.38 -9.48 -19.49
CA THR A 32 -7.83 -8.14 -19.87
C THR A 32 -7.89 -7.27 -18.62
N VAL A 33 -7.04 -6.24 -18.53
CA VAL A 33 -7.12 -5.23 -17.48
C VAL A 33 -8.10 -4.14 -17.91
N VAL A 34 -9.06 -3.83 -17.06
CA VAL A 34 -10.09 -2.81 -17.30
C VAL A 34 -9.86 -1.64 -16.36
N GLU A 35 -9.59 -0.45 -16.90
CA GLU A 35 -9.37 0.79 -16.14
C GLU A 35 -10.40 1.85 -16.55
N ARG A 36 -11.00 2.52 -15.53
CA ARG A 36 -11.99 3.59 -15.75
C ARG A 36 -11.38 4.88 -16.29
N ALA A 37 -10.17 5.19 -15.91
CA ALA A 37 -9.48 6.39 -16.40
C ALA A 37 -9.13 6.25 -17.88
N ALA A 38 -9.08 7.37 -18.61
CA ALA A 38 -8.72 7.41 -20.02
C ALA A 38 -7.28 6.97 -20.30
N ARG A 39 -6.44 6.93 -19.27
CA ARG A 39 -5.05 6.45 -19.31
C ARG A 39 -4.66 5.87 -17.96
N PHE A 40 -3.76 4.92 -17.96
CA PHE A 40 -3.13 4.42 -16.75
C PHE A 40 -2.28 5.52 -16.13
N SER A 41 -2.58 5.92 -14.91
CA SER A 41 -1.83 6.94 -14.17
C SER A 41 -2.07 6.81 -12.68
N GLU A 42 -1.11 7.27 -11.89
CA GLU A 42 -1.19 7.32 -10.44
C GLU A 42 -0.86 8.74 -9.95
N ILE A 43 -1.46 9.14 -8.84
CA ILE A 43 -1.13 10.42 -8.21
C ILE A 43 0.10 10.21 -7.33
N GLY A 44 1.12 11.05 -7.55
CA GLY A 44 2.46 10.85 -7.03
C GLY A 44 2.67 11.24 -5.58
N ALA A 45 2.98 10.26 -4.75
CA ALA A 45 3.67 10.40 -3.46
C ALA A 45 4.65 9.23 -3.33
N GLY A 46 5.51 9.28 -2.33
CA GLY A 46 6.39 8.15 -2.03
C GLY A 46 5.63 6.92 -1.53
N LEU A 47 6.19 5.77 -1.77
CA LEU A 47 5.81 4.47 -1.22
C LEU A 47 7.01 3.82 -0.54
N GLN A 48 6.73 3.04 0.48
CA GLN A 48 7.69 2.17 1.14
C GLN A 48 7.37 0.72 0.74
N LEU A 49 8.40 -0.01 0.32
CA LEU A 49 8.32 -1.39 -0.13
C LEU A 49 9.20 -2.23 0.80
N ALA A 50 8.57 -2.86 1.78
CA ALA A 50 9.25 -3.74 2.72
C ALA A 50 9.74 -5.03 2.04
N PRO A 51 10.56 -5.88 2.68
CA PRO A 51 11.12 -7.09 2.09
C PRO A 51 10.09 -8.02 1.43
N ASN A 52 8.90 -8.16 2.01
CA ASN A 52 7.81 -8.93 1.44
C ASN A 52 7.36 -8.41 0.06
N ALA A 53 7.31 -7.10 -0.12
CA ALA A 53 6.99 -6.49 -1.41
C ALA A 53 8.14 -6.66 -2.42
N SER A 54 9.38 -6.53 -1.97
CA SER A 54 10.56 -6.73 -2.83
C SER A 54 10.65 -8.17 -3.32
N LEU A 55 10.35 -9.16 -2.48
CA LEU A 55 10.21 -10.56 -2.89
C LEU A 55 9.10 -10.73 -3.94
N ALA A 56 7.92 -10.15 -3.70
CA ALA A 56 6.81 -10.24 -4.65
C ALA A 56 7.16 -9.60 -6.01
N LEU A 57 7.85 -8.46 -6.01
CA LEU A 57 8.33 -7.80 -7.24
C LEU A 57 9.38 -8.65 -7.99
N GLU A 58 10.23 -9.39 -7.27
CA GLU A 58 11.17 -10.33 -7.87
C GLU A 58 10.43 -11.46 -8.57
N GLU A 59 9.44 -12.08 -7.93
CA GLU A 59 8.61 -13.13 -8.51
C GLU A 59 7.82 -12.66 -9.73
N LEU A 60 7.36 -11.40 -9.71
CA LEU A 60 6.72 -10.76 -10.86
C LEU A 60 7.71 -10.36 -11.96
N GLY A 61 9.02 -10.46 -11.71
CA GLY A 61 10.07 -10.11 -12.66
C GLY A 61 10.27 -8.61 -12.88
N VAL A 62 9.83 -7.76 -11.95
CA VAL A 62 9.89 -6.29 -12.07
C VAL A 62 10.78 -5.62 -11.02
N LEU A 63 11.36 -6.36 -10.07
CA LEU A 63 12.19 -5.81 -9.01
C LEU A 63 13.34 -4.94 -9.54
N ASP A 64 14.07 -5.41 -10.55
CA ASP A 64 15.19 -4.67 -11.12
C ASP A 64 14.76 -3.37 -11.80
N ALA A 65 13.57 -3.37 -12.43
CA ALA A 65 12.99 -2.16 -13.00
C ALA A 65 12.70 -1.12 -11.92
N VAL A 66 12.11 -1.55 -10.80
CA VAL A 66 11.82 -0.68 -9.65
C VAL A 66 13.11 -0.17 -8.99
N ARG A 67 14.12 -1.04 -8.81
CA ARG A 67 15.41 -0.68 -8.21
C ARG A 67 16.15 0.42 -8.95
N ARG A 68 15.96 0.56 -10.27
CA ARG A 68 16.61 1.62 -11.06
C ARG A 68 16.24 3.04 -10.60
N SER A 69 15.05 3.24 -10.06
CA SER A 69 14.58 4.54 -9.56
C SER A 69 14.41 4.62 -8.04
N ALA A 70 14.35 3.48 -7.36
CA ALA A 70 14.16 3.41 -5.92
C ALA A 70 15.43 3.81 -5.14
N VAL A 71 15.23 4.05 -3.85
CA VAL A 71 16.31 4.20 -2.86
C VAL A 71 16.21 3.05 -1.86
N ALA A 72 17.34 2.47 -1.47
CA ALA A 72 17.44 1.54 -0.37
C ALA A 72 17.93 2.31 0.87
N PRO A 73 17.04 2.71 1.79
CA PRO A 73 17.43 3.49 2.95
C PRO A 73 18.31 2.65 3.90
N PRO A 74 19.31 3.26 4.56
CA PRO A 74 20.13 2.53 5.53
C PRO A 74 19.38 2.25 6.83
N ARG A 75 18.41 3.10 7.19
CA ARG A 75 17.72 3.03 8.48
C ARG A 75 16.25 3.43 8.36
N LEU A 76 15.43 2.85 9.23
CA LEU A 76 14.11 3.36 9.57
C LEU A 76 14.19 3.91 10.99
N VAL A 77 13.87 5.19 11.17
CA VAL A 77 14.08 5.93 12.41
C VAL A 77 12.77 6.50 12.91
N MET A 78 12.46 6.29 14.18
CA MET A 78 11.37 6.99 14.86
C MET A 78 11.97 8.11 15.72
N MET A 79 11.45 9.31 15.53
CA MET A 79 11.82 10.51 16.28
C MET A 79 10.62 10.99 17.08
N ASP A 80 10.86 11.59 18.21
CA ASP A 80 9.83 12.32 18.96
C ASP A 80 9.65 13.71 18.33
N ALA A 81 8.46 14.01 17.83
CA ALA A 81 8.18 15.23 17.11
C ALA A 81 8.21 16.49 17.96
N LEU A 82 8.05 16.38 19.29
CA LEU A 82 8.08 17.52 20.20
C LEU A 82 9.50 17.87 20.66
N THR A 83 10.29 16.85 20.98
CA THR A 83 11.64 17.04 21.56
C THR A 83 12.77 16.98 20.52
N GLY A 84 12.50 16.46 19.33
CA GLY A 84 13.52 16.23 18.30
C GLY A 84 14.48 15.08 18.62
N LYS A 85 14.21 14.28 19.66
CA LYS A 85 15.09 13.17 20.07
C LYS A 85 14.73 11.89 19.31
N GLN A 86 15.76 11.10 18.98
CA GLN A 86 15.54 9.77 18.45
C GLN A 86 14.92 8.87 19.52
N VAL A 87 13.83 8.19 19.18
CA VAL A 87 13.17 7.19 20.03
C VAL A 87 13.77 5.82 19.78
N THR A 88 13.82 5.40 18.52
CA THR A 88 14.40 4.10 18.12
C THR A 88 14.81 4.14 16.65
N ALA A 89 15.58 3.13 16.21
CA ALA A 89 15.92 2.96 14.81
C ALA A 89 16.13 1.47 14.49
N LEU A 90 15.88 1.09 13.23
CA LEU A 90 16.22 -0.20 12.67
C LEU A 90 17.30 -0.04 11.60
N ASP A 91 18.33 -0.89 11.65
CA ASP A 91 19.38 -0.96 10.61
C ASP A 91 18.89 -1.85 9.46
N LEU A 92 18.70 -1.25 8.28
CA LEU A 92 18.20 -1.94 7.09
C LEU A 92 19.33 -2.45 6.16
N ARG A 93 20.59 -2.32 6.56
CA ARG A 93 21.77 -2.74 5.77
C ARG A 93 22.69 -3.72 6.49
N GLY A 94 22.54 -3.88 7.82
CA GLY A 94 23.36 -4.74 8.66
C GLY A 94 23.19 -6.24 8.31
N ASP A 95 24.11 -7.07 8.84
CA ASP A 95 24.09 -8.51 8.60
C ASP A 95 22.88 -9.19 9.21
N ALA A 96 22.38 -8.71 10.34
CA ALA A 96 21.15 -9.21 10.95
C ALA A 96 19.93 -9.03 10.03
N TYR A 97 19.81 -7.85 9.41
CA TYR A 97 18.76 -7.59 8.42
C TYR A 97 18.88 -8.52 7.21
N ARG A 98 20.06 -8.59 6.58
CA ARG A 98 20.31 -9.42 5.40
C ARG A 98 20.08 -10.92 5.65
N SER A 99 20.47 -11.40 6.83
CA SER A 99 20.22 -12.80 7.22
C SER A 99 18.74 -13.11 7.36
N ARG A 100 17.96 -12.16 7.93
CA ARG A 100 16.55 -12.39 8.25
C ARG A 100 15.64 -12.24 7.05
N PHE A 101 15.82 -11.20 6.23
CA PHE A 101 14.84 -10.83 5.21
C PHE A 101 15.28 -11.11 3.77
N LYS A 102 16.57 -11.25 3.50
CA LYS A 102 17.15 -11.55 2.17
C LYS A 102 16.87 -10.51 1.06
N HIS A 103 15.72 -9.84 1.12
CA HIS A 103 15.27 -8.83 0.15
C HIS A 103 15.41 -7.41 0.73
N PRO A 104 15.69 -6.40 -0.12
CA PRO A 104 15.88 -5.03 0.36
C PRO A 104 14.56 -4.38 0.81
N TYR A 105 14.67 -3.48 1.78
CA TYR A 105 13.68 -2.44 2.01
C TYR A 105 13.94 -1.32 1.00
N LEU A 106 12.91 -0.93 0.25
CA LEU A 106 13.02 0.11 -0.77
C LEU A 106 12.01 1.22 -0.49
N VAL A 107 12.36 2.44 -0.89
CA VAL A 107 11.42 3.54 -1.01
C VAL A 107 11.42 4.03 -2.45
N THR A 108 10.24 4.27 -3.00
CA THR A 108 10.08 4.64 -4.41
C THR A 108 8.96 5.66 -4.59
N HIS A 109 8.96 6.36 -5.69
CA HIS A 109 7.82 7.18 -6.06
C HIS A 109 6.69 6.29 -6.62
N ARG A 110 5.45 6.54 -6.23
CA ARG A 110 4.30 5.69 -6.60
C ARG A 110 4.14 5.53 -8.11
N THR A 111 4.36 6.61 -8.85
CA THR A 111 4.28 6.58 -10.33
C THR A 111 5.38 5.73 -10.96
N ASP A 112 6.54 5.61 -10.31
CA ASP A 112 7.67 4.84 -10.84
C ASP A 112 7.42 3.33 -10.66
N LEU A 113 6.85 2.91 -9.52
CA LEU A 113 6.41 1.54 -9.31
C LEU A 113 5.29 1.16 -10.29
N HIS A 114 4.27 2.03 -10.38
CA HIS A 114 3.15 1.82 -11.30
C HIS A 114 3.64 1.73 -12.75
N GLY A 115 4.52 2.64 -13.18
CA GLY A 115 5.10 2.63 -14.52
C GLY A 115 5.91 1.38 -14.83
N ALA A 116 6.66 0.84 -13.85
CA ALA A 116 7.40 -0.41 -14.02
C ALA A 116 6.46 -1.62 -14.22
N LEU A 117 5.36 -1.68 -13.45
CA LEU A 117 4.34 -2.72 -13.60
C LEU A 117 3.58 -2.57 -14.94
N LEU A 118 3.21 -1.34 -15.30
CA LEU A 118 2.51 -1.06 -16.56
C LEU A 118 3.37 -1.47 -17.77
N ALA A 119 4.63 -1.06 -17.81
CA ALA A 119 5.54 -1.42 -18.89
C ALA A 119 5.67 -2.95 -19.04
N ALA A 120 5.80 -3.67 -17.93
CA ALA A 120 5.85 -5.12 -17.95
C ALA A 120 4.53 -5.74 -18.45
N CYS A 121 3.37 -5.13 -18.15
CA CYS A 121 2.08 -5.57 -18.69
C CYS A 121 1.98 -5.29 -20.21
N GLU A 122 2.44 -4.13 -20.67
CA GLU A 122 2.45 -3.75 -22.10
C GLU A 122 3.33 -4.68 -22.94
N GLU A 123 4.44 -5.15 -22.39
CA GLU A 123 5.35 -6.07 -23.05
C GLU A 123 4.83 -7.52 -23.06
N HIS A 124 3.85 -7.88 -22.23
CA HIS A 124 3.42 -9.27 -22.10
C HIS A 124 2.31 -9.63 -23.11
N PRO A 125 2.54 -10.60 -24.02
CA PRO A 125 1.64 -10.89 -25.15
C PRO A 125 0.25 -11.39 -24.74
N SER A 126 0.08 -11.89 -23.53
CA SER A 126 -1.20 -12.40 -23.00
C SER A 126 -2.00 -11.33 -22.25
N ILE A 127 -1.52 -10.10 -22.16
CA ILE A 127 -2.19 -9.01 -21.44
C ILE A 127 -2.76 -8.00 -22.43
N THR A 128 -4.04 -7.71 -22.30
CA THR A 128 -4.74 -6.62 -23.01
C THR A 128 -5.08 -5.53 -22.00
N LEU A 129 -4.72 -4.30 -22.30
CA LEU A 129 -5.01 -3.11 -21.47
C LEU A 129 -6.16 -2.32 -22.07
N LEU A 130 -7.25 -2.14 -21.31
CA LEU A 130 -8.46 -1.46 -21.75
C LEU A 130 -8.76 -0.27 -20.82
N THR A 131 -8.62 0.94 -21.33
CA THR A 131 -8.89 2.19 -20.61
C THR A 131 -10.23 2.81 -20.95
N GLY A 132 -10.69 3.79 -20.15
CA GLY A 132 -11.97 4.48 -20.37
C GLY A 132 -13.16 3.55 -20.25
N ARG A 133 -13.12 2.59 -19.33
CA ARG A 133 -14.20 1.61 -19.09
C ARG A 133 -14.52 1.51 -17.62
N THR A 134 -15.60 2.13 -17.20
CA THR A 134 -16.13 2.07 -15.83
C THR A 134 -17.04 0.87 -15.66
N VAL A 135 -16.64 -0.10 -14.87
CA VAL A 135 -17.49 -1.25 -14.52
C VAL A 135 -18.60 -0.78 -13.59
N THR A 136 -19.84 -0.98 -14.01
CA THR A 136 -21.06 -0.59 -13.26
C THR A 136 -21.77 -1.77 -12.62
N ASP A 137 -21.67 -2.94 -13.26
CA ASP A 137 -22.35 -4.15 -12.82
C ASP A 137 -21.62 -5.39 -13.32
N VAL A 138 -21.90 -6.53 -12.69
CA VAL A 138 -21.35 -7.84 -13.03
C VAL A 138 -22.43 -8.90 -12.94
N ALA A 139 -22.47 -9.77 -13.96
CA ALA A 139 -23.33 -10.94 -13.98
C ALA A 139 -22.46 -12.19 -14.14
N GLN A 140 -22.78 -13.25 -13.42
CA GLN A 140 -22.05 -14.52 -13.55
C GLN A 140 -22.98 -15.71 -13.73
N THR A 141 -22.47 -16.71 -14.42
CA THR A 141 -23.05 -18.02 -14.62
C THR A 141 -22.03 -19.09 -14.22
N PRO A 142 -22.37 -20.36 -14.15
CA PRO A 142 -21.38 -21.42 -13.91
C PRO A 142 -20.27 -21.51 -14.98
N ALA A 143 -20.44 -20.88 -16.14
CA ALA A 143 -19.50 -20.94 -17.25
C ALA A 143 -18.66 -19.66 -17.43
N GLU A 144 -19.19 -18.50 -17.13
CA GLU A 144 -18.54 -17.21 -17.42
C GLU A 144 -19.02 -16.08 -16.52
N VAL A 145 -18.22 -15.01 -16.49
CA VAL A 145 -18.57 -13.72 -15.89
C VAL A 145 -18.66 -12.66 -16.98
N ARG A 146 -19.64 -11.76 -16.89
CA ARG A 146 -19.83 -10.63 -17.80
C ARG A 146 -19.76 -9.32 -17.05
N LEU A 147 -18.83 -8.45 -17.46
CA LEU A 147 -18.71 -7.08 -16.95
C LEU A 147 -19.54 -6.14 -17.81
N HIS A 148 -20.26 -5.24 -17.16
CA HIS A 148 -21.06 -4.18 -17.78
C HIS A 148 -20.35 -2.83 -17.57
N PHE A 149 -20.38 -1.97 -18.59
CA PHE A 149 -19.70 -0.67 -18.58
C PHE A 149 -20.69 0.48 -18.66
N ALA A 150 -20.31 1.63 -18.09
CA ALA A 150 -21.12 2.84 -18.17
C ALA A 150 -21.12 3.45 -19.57
N GLU A 151 -20.01 3.36 -20.29
CA GLU A 151 -19.76 4.10 -21.53
C GLU A 151 -20.30 3.39 -22.78
N THR A 152 -20.62 2.10 -22.70
CA THR A 152 -21.00 1.29 -23.86
C THR A 152 -21.95 0.14 -23.47
N PRO A 153 -22.87 -0.25 -24.34
CA PRO A 153 -23.69 -1.44 -24.15
C PRO A 153 -22.93 -2.75 -24.36
N GLU A 154 -21.69 -2.69 -24.86
CA GLU A 154 -20.81 -3.85 -24.99
C GLU A 154 -20.49 -4.43 -23.60
N ARG A 155 -20.28 -5.73 -23.58
CA ARG A 155 -19.94 -6.47 -22.37
C ARG A 155 -18.65 -7.21 -22.58
N LEU A 156 -17.82 -7.26 -21.54
CA LEU A 156 -16.63 -8.12 -21.53
C LEU A 156 -17.00 -9.44 -20.87
N ALA A 157 -16.93 -10.54 -21.64
CA ALA A 157 -17.04 -11.89 -21.10
C ALA A 157 -15.65 -12.43 -20.76
N ALA A 158 -15.54 -13.07 -19.59
CA ALA A 158 -14.34 -13.71 -19.10
C ALA A 158 -14.68 -15.00 -18.35
N ASP A 159 -13.72 -15.90 -18.21
CA ASP A 159 -13.88 -17.12 -17.42
C ASP A 159 -13.92 -16.81 -15.91
N ALA A 160 -13.21 -15.76 -15.48
CA ALA A 160 -13.18 -15.29 -14.10
C ALA A 160 -12.82 -13.81 -14.02
N VAL A 161 -13.05 -13.20 -12.85
CA VAL A 161 -12.76 -11.77 -12.59
C VAL A 161 -11.96 -11.60 -11.31
N VAL A 162 -10.95 -10.74 -11.38
CA VAL A 162 -10.22 -10.22 -10.22
C VAL A 162 -10.64 -8.77 -10.00
N ALA A 163 -11.30 -8.48 -8.89
CA ALA A 163 -11.72 -7.14 -8.49
C ALA A 163 -10.59 -6.45 -7.73
N ALA A 164 -9.86 -5.57 -8.41
CA ALA A 164 -8.76 -4.75 -7.88
C ALA A 164 -9.06 -3.26 -8.02
N ASP A 165 -10.33 -2.88 -7.89
CA ASP A 165 -10.89 -1.54 -8.14
C ASP A 165 -10.82 -0.60 -6.92
N GLY A 166 -10.00 -0.96 -5.93
CA GLY A 166 -9.51 -0.09 -4.87
C GLY A 166 -10.47 0.13 -3.71
N LEU A 167 -10.16 1.11 -2.85
CA LEU A 167 -10.89 1.45 -1.62
C LEU A 167 -12.41 1.61 -1.82
N HIS A 168 -12.81 2.25 -2.91
CA HIS A 168 -14.20 2.50 -3.28
C HIS A 168 -14.74 1.44 -4.26
N SER A 169 -14.27 0.20 -4.13
CA SER A 169 -14.61 -0.91 -5.02
C SER A 169 -16.11 -1.02 -5.28
N ARG A 170 -16.47 -0.92 -6.56
CA ARG A 170 -17.83 -1.15 -7.00
C ARG A 170 -18.21 -2.64 -6.92
N LEU A 171 -17.25 -3.50 -7.25
CA LEU A 171 -17.48 -4.95 -7.19
C LEU A 171 -17.66 -5.42 -5.75
N ARG A 172 -16.87 -4.93 -4.78
CA ARG A 172 -17.12 -5.20 -3.36
C ARG A 172 -18.51 -4.74 -2.92
N GLN A 173 -18.94 -3.56 -3.35
CA GLN A 173 -20.29 -3.07 -3.04
C GLN A 173 -21.37 -3.99 -3.57
N ILE A 174 -21.23 -4.53 -4.80
CA ILE A 174 -22.21 -5.45 -5.41
C ILE A 174 -22.19 -6.80 -4.70
N LEU A 175 -21.01 -7.33 -4.39
CA LEU A 175 -20.84 -8.71 -3.94
C LEU A 175 -20.98 -8.87 -2.42
N VAL A 176 -20.42 -7.96 -1.65
CA VAL A 176 -20.33 -8.05 -0.17
C VAL A 176 -21.34 -7.11 0.49
N ASN A 177 -21.52 -5.90 -0.07
CA ASN A 177 -22.45 -4.87 0.43
C ASN A 177 -22.24 -4.52 1.91
N ASP A 178 -20.98 -4.34 2.32
CA ASP A 178 -20.56 -4.05 3.71
C ASP A 178 -20.46 -2.54 4.02
N GLY A 179 -21.14 -1.70 3.23
CA GLY A 179 -21.21 -0.24 3.42
C GLY A 179 -20.07 0.52 2.74
N ALA A 180 -19.93 1.79 3.10
CA ALA A 180 -18.88 2.68 2.60
C ALA A 180 -17.59 2.57 3.43
N PRO A 181 -16.43 3.00 2.90
CA PRO A 181 -15.23 3.19 3.71
C PRO A 181 -15.48 4.20 4.85
N VAL A 182 -14.85 3.96 5.99
CA VAL A 182 -14.99 4.80 7.18
C VAL A 182 -13.78 5.73 7.29
N CYS A 183 -14.04 7.04 7.47
CA CYS A 183 -12.99 8.01 7.73
C CYS A 183 -12.44 7.85 9.15
N SER A 184 -11.13 7.81 9.28
CA SER A 184 -10.45 7.72 10.58
C SER A 184 -10.39 9.04 11.35
N LYS A 185 -10.94 10.14 10.81
CA LYS A 185 -10.81 11.55 11.24
C LYS A 185 -9.39 12.13 11.03
N TYR A 186 -8.47 11.33 10.54
CA TYR A 186 -7.15 11.78 10.17
C TYR A 186 -7.09 12.21 8.72
N VAL A 187 -6.26 13.22 8.46
CA VAL A 187 -6.00 13.76 7.13
C VAL A 187 -4.50 13.81 6.90
N ALA A 188 -4.09 13.59 5.66
CA ALA A 188 -2.72 13.71 5.22
C ALA A 188 -2.57 14.86 4.22
N TYR A 189 -1.48 15.63 4.36
CA TYR A 189 -0.89 16.45 3.31
C TYR A 189 0.41 15.77 2.87
N ARG A 190 0.58 15.55 1.58
CA ARG A 190 1.70 14.76 1.09
C ARG A 190 2.15 15.16 -0.29
N GLY A 191 3.47 15.08 -0.52
CA GLY A 191 4.08 15.34 -1.82
C GLY A 191 5.57 15.01 -1.79
N ALA A 192 6.17 15.05 -2.96
CA ALA A 192 7.60 14.94 -3.13
C ALA A 192 8.14 16.19 -3.80
N LEU A 193 9.19 16.78 -3.24
CA LEU A 193 9.82 18.00 -3.73
C LEU A 193 11.29 17.73 -4.11
N PRO A 194 11.86 18.52 -5.04
CA PRO A 194 13.28 18.40 -5.36
C PRO A 194 14.15 18.66 -4.12
N VAL A 195 15.14 17.80 -3.88
CA VAL A 195 16.09 17.98 -2.76
C VAL A 195 16.81 19.33 -2.84
N THR A 196 17.02 19.83 -4.05
CA THR A 196 17.65 21.15 -4.30
C THR A 196 16.82 22.34 -3.82
N SER A 197 15.53 22.17 -3.55
CA SER A 197 14.67 23.21 -2.97
C SER A 197 14.72 23.27 -1.45
N MET A 198 15.41 22.33 -0.80
CA MET A 198 15.58 22.30 0.64
C MET A 198 16.68 23.27 1.06
N THR A 199 16.38 24.17 1.99
CA THR A 199 17.31 25.21 2.48
C THR A 199 17.34 25.25 4.01
N GLY A 200 18.36 25.88 4.60
CA GLY A 200 18.44 26.17 6.04
C GLY A 200 18.58 24.92 6.91
N ALA A 201 17.91 24.94 8.06
CA ALA A 201 17.95 23.87 9.06
C ALA A 201 17.46 22.52 8.49
N MET A 202 16.51 22.56 7.57
CA MET A 202 15.99 21.35 6.94
C MET A 202 17.04 20.61 6.11
N ALA A 203 17.92 21.32 5.39
CA ALA A 203 19.02 20.70 4.67
C ALA A 203 20.06 20.08 5.63
N GLN A 204 20.15 20.59 6.85
CA GLN A 204 21.05 20.06 7.89
C GLN A 204 20.44 18.88 8.65
N HIS A 205 19.12 18.87 8.84
CA HIS A 205 18.40 17.81 9.57
C HIS A 205 17.88 16.71 8.65
N ALA A 206 17.66 16.98 7.37
CA ALA A 206 17.32 15.97 6.40
C ALA A 206 18.50 15.02 6.22
N THR A 207 18.54 13.96 7.03
CA THR A 207 19.30 12.77 6.65
C THR A 207 18.62 12.23 5.39
N THR A 208 19.05 12.73 4.25
CA THR A 208 18.48 12.47 2.94
C THR A 208 18.49 11.00 2.54
N GLU A 209 18.96 10.12 3.42
CA GLU A 209 19.14 8.70 3.13
C GLU A 209 18.14 7.78 3.87
N SER A 210 17.65 8.17 5.06
CA SER A 210 16.82 7.30 5.93
C SER A 210 15.31 7.56 5.76
N VAL A 211 14.51 6.58 6.16
CA VAL A 211 13.08 6.82 6.43
C VAL A 211 12.96 7.34 7.87
N ILE A 212 12.35 8.50 8.05
CA ILE A 212 12.15 9.13 9.36
C ILE A 212 10.66 9.26 9.63
N VAL A 213 10.23 8.80 10.79
CA VAL A 213 8.87 8.95 11.31
C VAL A 213 8.93 9.82 12.57
N TRP A 214 8.41 11.03 12.50
CA TRP A 214 8.26 11.95 13.63
C TRP A 214 6.92 11.69 14.29
N ALA A 215 6.91 11.02 15.43
CA ALA A 215 5.70 10.68 16.17
C ALA A 215 5.37 11.74 17.22
N GLY A 216 4.12 12.19 17.27
CA GLY A 216 3.64 13.21 18.22
C GLY A 216 2.17 13.09 18.52
N PRO A 217 1.66 13.88 19.49
CA PRO A 217 0.26 13.84 19.91
C PRO A 217 -0.71 14.05 18.76
N ARG A 218 -1.49 13.02 18.42
CA ARG A 218 -2.50 13.07 17.36
C ARG A 218 -1.96 13.51 15.98
N MET A 219 -0.64 13.36 15.75
CA MET A 219 0.00 13.72 14.50
C MET A 219 1.29 12.94 14.27
N HIS A 220 1.73 12.84 13.02
CA HIS A 220 3.08 12.41 12.66
C HIS A 220 3.50 13.02 11.32
N LEU A 221 4.82 13.09 11.11
CA LEU A 221 5.41 13.43 9.82
C LEU A 221 6.32 12.30 9.37
N VAL A 222 6.16 11.83 8.14
CA VAL A 222 7.05 10.82 7.54
C VAL A 222 7.84 11.45 6.41
N GLN A 223 9.14 11.19 6.40
CA GLN A 223 10.06 11.77 5.42
C GLN A 223 11.04 10.71 4.91
N TYR A 224 11.29 10.70 3.61
CA TYR A 224 12.29 9.82 2.97
C TYR A 224 12.61 10.24 1.54
N PRO A 225 13.83 9.93 1.04
CA PRO A 225 14.20 10.19 -0.34
C PRO A 225 13.49 9.24 -1.31
N VAL A 226 13.19 9.72 -2.52
CA VAL A 226 12.70 8.90 -3.64
C VAL A 226 13.42 9.32 -4.93
N ARG A 227 13.25 8.57 -6.02
CA ARG A 227 13.92 8.80 -7.31
C ARG A 227 15.43 8.99 -7.15
N ARG A 228 16.09 7.95 -6.61
CA ARG A 228 17.55 7.96 -6.37
C ARG A 228 18.03 9.12 -5.49
N GLY A 229 17.15 9.69 -4.66
CA GLY A 229 17.45 10.84 -3.82
C GLY A 229 17.27 12.19 -4.49
N GLU A 230 16.75 12.25 -5.70
CA GLU A 230 16.45 13.50 -6.40
C GLU A 230 15.26 14.25 -5.79
N LEU A 231 14.29 13.49 -5.26
CA LEU A 231 13.12 14.02 -4.59
C LEU A 231 13.07 13.58 -3.12
N TYR A 232 12.54 14.44 -2.28
CA TYR A 232 12.27 14.15 -0.87
C TYR A 232 10.76 14.11 -0.63
N ASN A 233 10.28 12.95 -0.24
CA ASN A 233 8.87 12.73 0.04
C ASN A 233 8.55 13.14 1.47
N GLN A 234 7.44 13.84 1.66
CA GLN A 234 6.92 14.22 2.96
C GLN A 234 5.44 13.87 3.06
N VAL A 235 5.03 13.35 4.20
CA VAL A 235 3.63 13.02 4.52
C VAL A 235 3.35 13.51 5.94
N ALA A 236 2.67 14.65 6.06
CA ALA A 236 2.18 15.19 7.33
C ALA A 236 0.76 14.68 7.56
N VAL A 237 0.55 14.02 8.69
CA VAL A 237 -0.73 13.42 9.08
C VAL A 237 -1.14 13.96 10.43
N PHE A 238 -2.42 14.33 10.56
CA PHE A 238 -2.97 14.77 11.84
C PHE A 238 -4.46 14.44 11.97
N GLU A 239 -4.91 14.32 13.21
CA GLU A 239 -6.34 14.21 13.53
C GLU A 239 -6.98 15.60 13.50
N SER A 240 -8.06 15.74 12.72
CA SER A 240 -8.86 16.98 12.69
C SER A 240 -9.77 17.06 13.89
N ASP A 241 -9.76 18.20 14.58
CA ASP A 241 -10.70 18.52 15.66
C ASP A 241 -12.08 18.96 15.11
N HIS A 242 -12.13 19.33 13.82
CA HIS A 242 -13.32 19.83 13.14
C HIS A 242 -13.94 18.80 12.19
N TYR A 243 -13.57 17.53 12.35
CA TYR A 243 -14.11 16.47 11.47
C TYR A 243 -15.64 16.45 11.47
N ASP A 244 -16.20 16.64 10.28
CA ASP A 244 -17.62 16.53 9.99
C ASP A 244 -17.80 15.67 8.72
N PRO A 245 -18.48 14.50 8.79
CA PRO A 245 -18.66 13.64 7.63
C PRO A 245 -19.51 14.28 6.52
N ASP A 246 -20.34 15.27 6.86
CA ASP A 246 -21.26 15.94 5.93
C ASP A 246 -20.68 17.26 5.38
N SER A 247 -19.44 17.59 5.72
CA SER A 247 -18.73 18.81 5.30
C SER A 247 -17.39 18.49 4.66
N ASP A 248 -16.99 19.35 3.72
CA ASP A 248 -15.63 19.36 3.18
C ASP A 248 -14.70 20.37 3.88
N ASP A 249 -15.21 21.12 4.86
CA ASP A 249 -14.46 22.18 5.56
C ASP A 249 -13.86 21.67 6.88
N TRP A 250 -12.96 20.68 6.78
CA TRP A 250 -12.18 20.15 7.90
C TRP A 250 -10.83 19.61 7.41
N GLY A 251 -9.89 19.40 8.33
CA GLY A 251 -8.54 18.97 7.98
C GLY A 251 -7.82 19.99 7.11
N THR A 252 -8.03 21.28 7.41
CA THR A 252 -7.54 22.41 6.62
C THR A 252 -6.04 22.65 6.83
N GLU A 253 -5.43 23.52 6.00
CA GLU A 253 -4.06 23.98 6.20
C GLU A 253 -3.87 24.68 7.54
N ALA A 254 -4.89 25.42 8.01
CA ALA A 254 -4.84 26.09 9.31
C ALA A 254 -4.77 25.08 10.46
N GLU A 255 -5.55 24.00 10.40
CA GLU A 255 -5.48 22.89 11.36
C GLU A 255 -4.12 22.17 11.31
N LEU A 256 -3.53 22.00 10.11
CA LEU A 256 -2.17 21.46 9.95
C LEU A 256 -1.15 22.32 10.71
N GLU A 257 -1.15 23.64 10.50
CA GLU A 257 -0.23 24.56 11.18
C GLU A 257 -0.43 24.53 12.70
N GLU A 258 -1.66 24.59 13.17
CA GLU A 258 -2.00 24.55 14.59
C GLU A 258 -1.54 23.25 15.24
N ARG A 259 -1.82 22.09 14.61
CA ARG A 259 -1.47 20.77 15.15
C ARG A 259 0.03 20.59 15.29
N PHE A 260 0.81 21.10 14.36
CA PHE A 260 2.26 20.99 14.36
C PHE A 260 3.00 22.14 15.05
N ALA A 261 2.29 23.18 15.54
CA ALA A 261 2.92 24.36 16.15
C ALA A 261 3.83 24.04 17.35
N GLY A 262 3.48 23.01 18.14
CA GLY A 262 4.25 22.56 19.29
C GLY A 262 5.44 21.63 18.96
N SER A 263 5.68 21.34 17.69
CA SER A 263 6.76 20.43 17.28
C SER A 263 8.14 21.07 17.40
N CYS A 264 9.19 20.25 17.38
CA CYS A 264 10.56 20.70 17.31
C CYS A 264 10.87 21.45 16.00
N ASP A 265 11.97 22.20 15.99
CA ASP A 265 12.37 23.04 14.84
C ASP A 265 12.44 22.24 13.53
N ALA A 266 13.02 21.04 13.56
CA ALA A 266 13.15 20.20 12.37
C ALA A 266 11.80 19.86 11.71
N VAL A 267 10.77 19.61 12.51
CA VAL A 267 9.41 19.34 12.02
C VAL A 267 8.75 20.64 11.53
N ARG A 268 8.86 21.74 12.28
CA ARG A 268 8.27 23.03 11.88
C ARG A 268 8.88 23.57 10.59
N ASP A 269 10.20 23.46 10.42
CA ASP A 269 10.90 23.89 9.20
C ASP A 269 10.53 23.04 7.97
N ALA A 270 10.06 21.82 8.18
CA ALA A 270 9.61 20.92 7.11
C ALA A 270 8.21 21.25 6.58
N LEU A 271 7.31 21.77 7.41
CA LEU A 271 5.90 22.00 7.07
C LEU A 271 5.66 22.93 5.87
N PRO A 272 6.39 24.05 5.69
CA PRO A 272 6.21 24.92 4.51
C PRO A 272 6.51 24.22 3.18
N LEU A 273 7.21 23.10 3.21
CA LEU A 273 7.60 22.31 2.05
C LEU A 273 6.68 21.11 1.78
N VAL A 274 5.70 20.87 2.66
CA VAL A 274 4.65 19.87 2.40
C VAL A 274 3.69 20.41 1.35
N ALA A 275 3.41 19.61 0.31
CA ALA A 275 2.45 20.00 -0.72
C ALA A 275 1.04 20.17 -0.12
N ARG A 276 0.40 21.31 -0.44
CA ARG A 276 -0.88 21.74 0.15
C ARG A 276 -2.01 21.86 -0.87
N ASP A 277 -1.75 21.57 -2.12
CA ASP A 277 -2.71 21.61 -3.22
C ASP A 277 -3.86 20.61 -3.05
N ARG A 278 -3.66 19.60 -2.20
CA ARG A 278 -4.67 18.59 -1.92
C ARG A 278 -4.54 18.01 -0.53
N ARG A 279 -5.65 17.93 0.20
CA ARG A 279 -5.78 17.13 1.43
C ARG A 279 -6.24 15.70 1.09
N TRP A 280 -5.84 14.75 1.92
CA TRP A 280 -6.13 13.34 1.76
C TRP A 280 -6.74 12.77 3.03
N PRO A 281 -8.08 12.77 3.19
CA PRO A 281 -8.71 12.07 4.30
C PRO A 281 -8.34 10.59 4.29
N LEU A 282 -8.06 10.03 5.46
CA LEU A 282 -7.65 8.65 5.60
C LEU A 282 -8.86 7.76 5.89
N PHE A 283 -9.13 6.87 4.96
CA PHE A 283 -10.22 5.91 5.03
C PHE A 283 -9.69 4.49 5.12
N ASP A 284 -10.44 3.63 5.81
CA ASP A 284 -10.28 2.18 5.75
C ASP A 284 -11.63 1.47 5.85
N ARG A 285 -11.58 0.15 5.97
CA ARG A 285 -12.73 -0.72 6.24
C ARG A 285 -12.36 -1.76 7.30
N LEU A 286 -13.35 -2.36 7.92
CA LEU A 286 -13.11 -3.54 8.75
C LEU A 286 -12.67 -4.72 7.89
N PRO A 287 -11.82 -5.62 8.43
CA PRO A 287 -11.50 -6.87 7.75
C PRO A 287 -12.74 -7.69 7.43
N ILE A 288 -12.74 -8.31 6.26
CA ILE A 288 -13.78 -9.25 5.82
C ILE A 288 -13.13 -10.58 5.46
N THR A 289 -13.89 -11.66 5.56
CA THR A 289 -13.46 -13.01 5.14
C THR A 289 -14.01 -13.43 3.79
N ASP A 290 -15.06 -12.74 3.33
CA ASP A 290 -15.80 -13.05 2.11
C ASP A 290 -15.15 -12.39 0.89
N TRP A 291 -14.04 -12.97 0.42
CA TRP A 291 -13.28 -12.46 -0.72
C TRP A 291 -13.66 -13.12 -2.04
N VAL A 292 -14.30 -14.31 -1.98
CA VAL A 292 -14.59 -15.14 -3.16
C VAL A 292 -16.08 -15.28 -3.38
N HIS A 293 -16.52 -14.96 -4.56
CA HIS A 293 -17.91 -15.10 -5.03
C HIS A 293 -17.91 -15.89 -6.33
N ASP A 294 -17.91 -17.21 -6.24
CA ASP A 294 -17.78 -18.14 -7.36
C ASP A 294 -16.56 -17.82 -8.25
N ARG A 295 -16.78 -17.18 -9.41
CA ARG A 295 -15.75 -16.82 -10.39
C ARG A 295 -15.22 -15.41 -10.24
N ILE A 296 -15.50 -14.75 -9.12
CA ILE A 296 -15.02 -13.39 -8.82
C ILE A 296 -14.26 -13.41 -7.50
N VAL A 297 -13.09 -12.75 -7.45
CA VAL A 297 -12.29 -12.62 -6.25
C VAL A 297 -11.84 -11.18 -6.04
N LEU A 298 -11.85 -10.72 -4.78
CA LEU A 298 -11.32 -9.40 -4.38
C LEU A 298 -9.81 -9.45 -4.19
N LEU A 299 -9.11 -8.33 -4.49
CA LEU A 299 -7.66 -8.20 -4.34
C LEU A 299 -7.27 -6.77 -3.92
N GLY A 300 -6.25 -6.66 -3.09
CA GLY A 300 -5.70 -5.38 -2.65
C GLY A 300 -6.73 -4.53 -1.88
N ASP A 301 -6.77 -3.21 -2.13
CA ASP A 301 -7.68 -2.30 -1.41
C ASP A 301 -9.18 -2.61 -1.65
N ALA A 302 -9.56 -3.38 -2.66
CA ALA A 302 -10.92 -3.87 -2.81
C ALA A 302 -11.25 -4.92 -1.74
N ALA A 303 -10.27 -5.72 -1.33
CA ALA A 303 -10.43 -6.75 -0.29
C ALA A 303 -10.12 -6.22 1.11
N HIS A 304 -8.99 -5.52 1.29
CA HIS A 304 -8.42 -5.17 2.59
C HIS A 304 -7.83 -3.75 2.64
N PRO A 305 -8.63 -2.71 2.35
CA PRO A 305 -8.13 -1.34 2.46
C PRO A 305 -7.70 -1.05 3.90
N MET A 306 -6.55 -0.44 4.08
CA MET A 306 -5.93 -0.22 5.37
C MET A 306 -5.37 1.18 5.53
N LEU A 307 -5.28 1.64 6.77
CA LEU A 307 -4.58 2.88 7.10
C LEU A 307 -3.07 2.73 6.81
N GLN A 308 -2.44 3.83 6.44
CA GLN A 308 -1.07 3.85 5.90
C GLN A 308 0.05 3.57 6.90
N TYR A 309 -0.25 3.44 8.19
CA TYR A 309 0.72 3.50 9.29
C TYR A 309 1.81 2.42 9.27
N LEU A 310 1.52 1.21 8.76
CA LEU A 310 2.52 0.15 8.57
C LEU A 310 3.17 0.17 7.18
N ALA A 311 2.78 1.11 6.31
CA ALA A 311 3.22 1.20 4.91
C ALA A 311 3.01 -0.12 4.12
N GLN A 312 1.92 -0.85 4.38
CA GLN A 312 1.70 -2.20 3.83
C GLN A 312 0.66 -2.29 2.72
N GLY A 313 -0.12 -1.25 2.41
CA GLY A 313 -1.19 -1.36 1.41
C GLY A 313 -0.70 -1.90 0.05
N ALA A 314 0.31 -1.27 -0.54
CA ALA A 314 0.90 -1.75 -1.79
C ALA A 314 1.65 -3.09 -1.61
N CYS A 315 2.33 -3.29 -0.48
CA CYS A 315 3.05 -4.53 -0.19
C CYS A 315 2.09 -5.73 -0.15
N GLN A 316 0.94 -5.59 0.49
CA GLN A 316 -0.06 -6.64 0.59
C GLN A 316 -0.74 -6.92 -0.77
N ALA A 317 -1.01 -5.89 -1.57
CA ALA A 317 -1.54 -6.06 -2.93
C ALA A 317 -0.55 -6.81 -3.85
N LEU A 318 0.76 -6.59 -3.69
CA LEU A 318 1.81 -7.34 -4.40
C LEU A 318 1.88 -8.81 -3.93
N GLU A 319 1.81 -9.05 -2.61
CA GLU A 319 1.71 -10.42 -2.08
C GLU A 319 0.46 -11.14 -2.59
N ASP A 320 -0.68 -10.45 -2.64
CA ASP A 320 -1.94 -10.99 -3.17
C ASP A 320 -1.78 -11.44 -4.61
N ALA A 321 -1.17 -10.61 -5.45
CA ALA A 321 -0.96 -10.91 -6.87
C ALA A 321 -0.13 -12.19 -7.05
N VAL A 322 0.96 -12.33 -6.30
CA VAL A 322 1.81 -13.53 -6.34
C VAL A 322 1.06 -14.77 -5.85
N ALA A 323 0.34 -14.64 -4.72
CA ALA A 323 -0.45 -15.75 -4.16
C ALA A 323 -1.54 -16.22 -5.13
N LEU A 324 -2.24 -15.27 -5.77
CA LEU A 324 -3.25 -15.56 -6.78
C LEU A 324 -2.65 -16.26 -8.00
N GLY A 325 -1.52 -15.77 -8.52
CA GLY A 325 -0.83 -16.39 -9.66
C GLY A 325 -0.34 -17.82 -9.36
N ARG A 326 0.14 -18.08 -8.13
CA ARG A 326 0.50 -19.43 -7.67
C ARG A 326 -0.72 -20.34 -7.61
N ALA A 327 -1.82 -19.86 -6.99
CA ALA A 327 -3.06 -20.61 -6.89
C ALA A 327 -3.64 -20.98 -8.27
N LEU A 328 -3.65 -20.03 -9.23
CA LEU A 328 -4.10 -20.31 -10.60
C LEU A 328 -3.21 -21.30 -11.36
N ARG A 329 -1.93 -21.39 -11.03
CA ARG A 329 -1.01 -22.41 -11.61
C ARG A 329 -1.29 -23.80 -11.04
N ASP A 330 -1.64 -23.88 -9.77
CA ASP A 330 -1.78 -25.13 -9.02
C ASP A 330 -3.16 -25.76 -9.18
N HIS A 331 -4.18 -24.97 -9.57
CA HIS A 331 -5.57 -25.41 -9.71
C HIS A 331 -6.10 -25.22 -11.14
N GLY A 332 -6.85 -26.20 -11.61
CA GLY A 332 -7.43 -26.18 -12.98
C GLY A 332 -8.71 -25.35 -13.11
N ARG A 333 -9.34 -25.00 -12.00
CA ARG A 333 -10.61 -24.26 -11.95
C ARG A 333 -10.42 -22.95 -11.17
N PRO A 334 -10.96 -21.81 -11.67
CA PRO A 334 -10.79 -20.53 -11.01
C PRO A 334 -11.39 -20.50 -9.61
N GLU A 335 -12.51 -21.20 -9.37
CA GLU A 335 -13.15 -21.23 -8.04
C GLU A 335 -12.24 -21.88 -6.98
N GLU A 336 -11.53 -22.96 -7.35
CA GLU A 336 -10.59 -23.65 -6.48
C GLU A 336 -9.33 -22.81 -6.23
N ALA A 337 -8.81 -22.15 -7.28
CA ALA A 337 -7.69 -21.23 -7.18
C ALA A 337 -8.02 -20.04 -6.27
N PHE A 338 -9.20 -19.44 -6.43
CA PHE A 338 -9.63 -18.30 -5.62
C PHE A 338 -9.85 -18.69 -4.15
N ALA A 339 -10.42 -19.85 -3.90
CA ALA A 339 -10.55 -20.37 -2.53
C ALA A 339 -9.18 -20.61 -1.87
N SER A 340 -8.21 -21.18 -2.61
CA SER A 340 -6.83 -21.39 -2.13
C SER A 340 -6.13 -20.06 -1.85
N TYR A 341 -6.24 -19.09 -2.75
CA TYR A 341 -5.72 -17.74 -2.56
C TYR A 341 -6.30 -17.06 -1.32
N ALA A 342 -7.63 -17.07 -1.19
CA ALA A 342 -8.31 -16.43 -0.05
C ALA A 342 -7.93 -17.10 1.28
N ALA A 343 -7.84 -18.43 1.33
CA ALA A 343 -7.41 -19.17 2.52
C ALA A 343 -6.00 -18.77 2.99
N LEU A 344 -5.09 -18.49 2.06
CA LEU A 344 -3.74 -18.06 2.38
C LEU A 344 -3.68 -16.59 2.84
N ARG A 345 -4.52 -15.70 2.25
CA ARG A 345 -4.33 -14.25 2.37
C ARG A 345 -5.22 -13.56 3.39
N THR A 346 -6.46 -14.03 3.56
CA THR A 346 -7.49 -13.33 4.36
C THR A 346 -7.04 -13.07 5.80
N GLY A 347 -6.54 -14.09 6.49
CA GLY A 347 -6.10 -13.96 7.89
C GLY A 347 -4.90 -13.02 8.05
N ARG A 348 -3.93 -13.09 7.11
CA ARG A 348 -2.76 -12.21 7.11
C ARG A 348 -3.16 -10.75 6.86
N ALA A 349 -3.94 -10.48 5.83
CA ALA A 349 -4.40 -9.14 5.50
C ALA A 349 -5.21 -8.52 6.65
N ALA A 350 -6.12 -9.29 7.27
CA ALA A 350 -6.88 -8.86 8.45
C ALA A 350 -5.98 -8.48 9.63
N SER A 351 -4.93 -9.27 9.88
CA SER A 351 -3.93 -8.99 10.92
C SER A 351 -3.19 -7.68 10.61
N ILE A 352 -2.77 -7.46 9.36
CA ILE A 352 -2.07 -6.23 8.95
C ILE A 352 -2.99 -5.01 9.05
N GLN A 353 -4.25 -5.09 8.57
CA GLN A 353 -5.24 -4.03 8.72
C GLN A 353 -5.43 -3.61 10.18
N THR A 354 -5.62 -4.59 11.06
CA THR A 354 -5.84 -4.35 12.49
C THR A 354 -4.62 -3.73 13.15
N ASN A 355 -3.42 -4.24 12.85
CA ASN A 355 -2.19 -3.72 13.44
C ASN A 355 -1.77 -2.38 12.82
N ALA A 356 -2.17 -2.07 11.58
CA ALA A 356 -1.99 -0.74 11.01
C ALA A 356 -2.73 0.32 11.86
N ARG A 357 -3.98 0.07 12.26
CA ARG A 357 -4.72 0.95 13.17
C ARG A 357 -4.01 1.11 14.51
N ARG A 358 -3.66 -0.01 15.17
CA ARG A 358 -2.95 0.00 16.46
C ARG A 358 -1.64 0.77 16.41
N PHE A 359 -0.87 0.59 15.33
CA PHE A 359 0.39 1.31 15.18
C PHE A 359 0.17 2.82 14.98
N GLY A 360 -0.92 3.22 14.31
CA GLY A 360 -1.34 4.61 14.25
C GLY A 360 -1.61 5.21 15.63
N GLU A 361 -2.37 4.49 16.48
CA GLU A 361 -2.62 4.87 17.87
C GLU A 361 -1.30 5.02 18.66
N ILE A 362 -0.36 4.07 18.50
CA ILE A 362 0.97 4.12 19.15
C ILE A 362 1.76 5.34 18.69
N CYS A 363 1.75 5.67 17.39
CA CYS A 363 2.45 6.85 16.88
C CYS A 363 1.87 8.15 17.43
N HIS A 364 0.57 8.20 17.69
CA HIS A 364 -0.18 9.39 18.06
C HIS A 364 -0.40 9.59 19.58
N LEU A 365 0.20 8.74 20.41
CA LEU A 365 0.14 8.85 21.86
C LEU A 365 0.64 10.21 22.35
N ASP A 366 0.03 10.71 23.44
CA ASP A 366 0.44 11.90 24.16
C ASP A 366 0.78 11.62 25.63
N GLY A 367 1.25 12.63 26.37
CA GLY A 367 1.48 12.61 27.79
C GLY A 367 2.23 11.36 28.26
N MET A 368 1.66 10.66 29.26
CA MET A 368 2.26 9.44 29.84
C MET A 368 2.36 8.31 28.82
N GLY A 369 1.40 8.19 27.90
CA GLY A 369 1.43 7.18 26.83
C GLY A 369 2.64 7.37 25.92
N ALA A 370 2.90 8.59 25.47
CA ALA A 370 4.09 8.92 24.66
C ALA A 370 5.39 8.67 25.41
N PHE A 371 5.44 9.04 26.70
CA PHE A 371 6.59 8.77 27.54
C PHE A 371 6.90 7.27 27.64
N LEU A 372 5.90 6.43 27.94
CA LEU A 372 6.07 4.99 28.04
C LEU A 372 6.47 4.36 26.69
N ARG A 373 5.82 4.78 25.57
CA ARG A 373 6.21 4.35 24.21
C ARG A 373 7.70 4.65 23.97
N ASN A 374 8.14 5.88 24.24
CA ASN A 374 9.51 6.28 24.01
C ASN A 374 10.49 5.48 24.88
N GLN A 375 10.14 5.24 26.15
CA GLN A 375 10.93 4.43 27.06
C GLN A 375 11.09 2.98 26.55
N LEU A 376 10.00 2.33 26.23
CA LEU A 376 10.01 0.93 25.75
C LEU A 376 10.78 0.77 24.43
N LEU A 377 10.65 1.72 23.52
CA LEU A 377 11.32 1.64 22.22
C LEU A 377 12.79 2.09 22.27
N SER A 378 13.19 2.90 23.25
CA SER A 378 14.59 3.34 23.38
C SER A 378 15.54 2.22 23.78
N ASP A 379 15.04 1.17 24.43
CA ASP A 379 15.84 0.01 24.84
C ASP A 379 16.06 -0.98 23.67
N ARG A 380 15.41 -0.76 22.54
CA ARG A 380 15.51 -1.61 21.34
C ARG A 380 16.84 -1.39 20.64
N THR A 381 17.52 -2.47 20.28
CA THR A 381 18.70 -2.39 19.41
C THR A 381 18.32 -2.22 17.94
N PRO A 382 19.17 -1.62 17.09
CA PRO A 382 18.88 -1.44 15.67
C PRO A 382 18.70 -2.76 14.88
N GLU A 383 19.16 -3.87 15.43
CA GLU A 383 19.09 -5.22 14.85
C GLU A 383 17.90 -6.02 15.38
N ASP A 384 17.11 -5.47 16.29
CA ASP A 384 15.91 -6.12 16.81
C ASP A 384 14.72 -5.90 15.87
N PHE A 385 14.36 -6.94 15.13
CA PHE A 385 13.25 -6.96 14.18
C PHE A 385 12.05 -7.77 14.67
N ASP A 386 12.02 -8.24 15.91
CA ASP A 386 11.02 -9.23 16.35
C ASP A 386 9.59 -8.70 16.25
N ASP A 387 9.36 -7.43 16.60
CA ASP A 387 8.05 -6.80 16.52
C ASP A 387 7.54 -6.58 15.09
N ILE A 388 8.45 -6.48 14.10
CA ILE A 388 8.09 -6.13 12.71
C ILE A 388 8.29 -7.29 11.72
N ALA A 389 9.04 -8.31 12.10
CA ALA A 389 9.41 -9.39 11.19
C ALA A 389 8.20 -10.10 10.58
N TRP A 390 7.15 -10.32 11.36
CA TRP A 390 5.93 -10.95 10.89
C TRP A 390 5.23 -10.12 9.77
N VAL A 391 5.40 -8.79 9.77
CA VAL A 391 4.90 -7.89 8.72
C VAL A 391 5.73 -8.02 7.45
N TRP A 392 7.06 -8.10 7.59
CA TRP A 392 8.02 -8.03 6.50
C TRP A 392 8.36 -9.40 5.88
N THR A 393 7.94 -10.49 6.51
CA THR A 393 8.07 -11.85 5.97
C THR A 393 6.83 -12.21 5.13
N SER A 394 7.03 -12.82 3.96
CA SER A 394 5.94 -13.22 3.06
C SER A 394 5.05 -14.32 3.67
N ALA A 395 3.78 -14.36 3.27
CA ALA A 395 2.82 -15.37 3.72
C ALA A 395 3.26 -16.82 3.43
N GLY A 396 4.03 -17.04 2.36
CA GLY A 396 4.53 -18.37 1.99
C GLY A 396 5.68 -18.89 2.86
N ASP A 397 6.35 -17.98 3.60
CA ASP A 397 7.51 -18.29 4.44
C ASP A 397 7.18 -18.29 5.94
N LEU A 398 5.96 -17.93 6.31
CA LEU A 398 5.53 -17.90 7.72
C LEU A 398 5.16 -19.31 8.19
N GLN A 399 5.86 -19.81 9.20
CA GLN A 399 5.26 -20.80 10.10
C GLN A 399 4.02 -20.17 10.78
N PRO A 400 2.96 -20.95 11.05
CA PRO A 400 1.78 -20.40 11.70
C PRO A 400 2.19 -19.63 12.96
N ALA A 401 1.66 -18.38 13.09
CA ALA A 401 1.93 -17.56 14.26
C ALA A 401 1.61 -18.36 15.54
N PRO A 402 2.43 -18.25 16.58
CA PRO A 402 2.06 -18.83 17.86
C PRO A 402 0.73 -18.22 18.29
N THR A 403 -0.23 -19.09 18.55
CA THR A 403 -1.56 -18.71 19.07
C THR A 403 -1.37 -17.97 20.40
N PRO A 404 -2.09 -16.85 20.64
CA PRO A 404 -1.95 -16.04 21.85
C PRO A 404 -2.35 -16.78 23.12
#